data_779ef271fd936bfe5d1b8f598c8b6a96
#
_entry.id   779ef271fd936bfe5d1b8f598c8b6a96
#
_cell.length_a   1.000
_cell.length_b   1.000
_cell.length_c   1.000
_cell.angle_alpha   90.00
_cell.angle_beta   90.00
_cell.angle_gamma   90.00
#
_symmetry.space_group_name_H-M   'P 1'
#
loop_
_entity.id
_entity.type
_entity.pdbx_description
1 polymer ?
#
loop_
_entity_poly.entity_id
_entity_poly.type
_entity_poly.pdbx_seq_one_letter_code
_entity_poly.pdbx_strand_id
1 'polypeptide(L)'
;MIMDEKLRKRFGYEAIEQYDTERLAKLQEHYTAILELLGEDPQREGLQKTPWRVAKSMQFLTHGYEQDPMEILLSAKFKEDYRQMVIVKDIEVYSLCEHHLIPFIGKAHVGYIPNGYITGLSKIARVVEAYSRRLQVQERLTTQIKNAINEALHPLGVAVVIEARHLCMSMRGVQTQGAVTTTSDFIGAFERESTREEFFQLIGSNLH
;
A
#
# COMPACT_ATOMS: atom_id res chain seq x y z
N MET A 1 -5.50 -27.69 -12.37
CA MET A 1 -6.12 -27.99 -11.05
C MET A 1 -6.48 -26.66 -10.43
N ILE A 2 -7.75 -26.28 -10.51
CA ILE A 2 -8.28 -24.99 -10.02
C ILE A 2 -8.37 -25.14 -8.50
N MET A 3 -7.55 -24.41 -7.76
CA MET A 3 -7.61 -24.42 -6.30
C MET A 3 -8.91 -23.74 -5.85
N ASP A 4 -9.67 -24.42 -4.97
CA ASP A 4 -10.99 -24.02 -4.50
C ASP A 4 -10.98 -22.59 -3.92
N GLU A 5 -11.90 -21.75 -4.38
CA GLU A 5 -12.07 -20.34 -3.98
C GLU A 5 -12.24 -20.18 -2.46
N LYS A 6 -12.79 -21.21 -1.79
CA LYS A 6 -12.90 -21.27 -0.32
C LYS A 6 -11.56 -21.42 0.40
N LEU A 7 -10.56 -22.08 -0.22
CA LEU A 7 -9.22 -22.23 0.33
C LEU A 7 -8.42 -20.92 0.23
N ARG A 8 -8.65 -20.11 -0.82
CA ARG A 8 -8.00 -18.80 -1.00
C ARG A 8 -8.39 -17.79 0.11
N LYS A 9 -9.66 -17.76 0.51
CA LYS A 9 -10.16 -16.91 1.61
C LYS A 9 -9.64 -17.34 3.00
N ARG A 10 -9.25 -18.59 3.17
CA ARG A 10 -8.87 -19.16 4.47
C ARG A 10 -7.48 -18.79 4.95
N PHE A 11 -6.55 -18.47 4.06
CA PHE A 11 -5.14 -18.20 4.40
C PHE A 11 -4.73 -16.73 4.33
N GLY A 12 -5.67 -15.82 4.08
CA GLY A 12 -5.39 -14.39 4.15
C GLY A 12 -4.49 -13.81 3.04
N TYR A 13 -3.98 -14.66 2.14
CA TYR A 13 -3.27 -14.27 0.92
C TYR A 13 -4.19 -14.48 -0.27
N GLU A 14 -4.75 -13.42 -0.81
CA GLU A 14 -5.24 -13.45 -2.18
C GLU A 14 -4.04 -13.28 -3.12
N ALA A 15 -3.49 -14.40 -3.60
CA ALA A 15 -2.66 -14.34 -4.79
C ALA A 15 -3.57 -13.88 -5.92
N ILE A 16 -3.33 -12.67 -6.45
CA ILE A 16 -4.04 -12.18 -7.62
C ILE A 16 -3.50 -12.97 -8.82
N GLU A 17 -4.13 -14.09 -9.10
CA GLU A 17 -3.86 -14.89 -10.28
C GLU A 17 -4.87 -14.63 -11.39
N GLN A 18 -5.94 -13.90 -11.11
CA GLN A 18 -6.94 -13.52 -12.08
C GLN A 18 -6.62 -12.12 -12.62
N TYR A 19 -6.20 -12.10 -13.87
CA TYR A 19 -5.94 -10.88 -14.61
C TYR A 19 -7.06 -10.66 -15.63
N ASP A 20 -7.45 -9.39 -15.82
CA ASP A 20 -8.32 -9.00 -16.90
C ASP A 20 -7.59 -9.21 -18.23
N THR A 21 -8.02 -10.23 -18.99
CA THR A 21 -7.37 -10.66 -20.22
C THR A 21 -7.47 -9.63 -21.35
N GLU A 22 -8.57 -8.87 -21.40
CA GLU A 22 -8.75 -7.79 -22.40
C GLU A 22 -7.79 -6.62 -22.10
N ARG A 23 -7.73 -6.22 -20.83
CA ARG A 23 -6.79 -5.19 -20.37
C ARG A 23 -5.34 -5.61 -20.56
N LEU A 24 -5.02 -6.91 -20.31
CA LEU A 24 -3.69 -7.46 -20.58
C LEU A 24 -3.30 -7.34 -22.04
N ALA A 25 -4.21 -7.71 -22.97
CA ALA A 25 -3.92 -7.66 -24.39
C ALA A 25 -3.65 -6.21 -24.87
N LYS A 26 -4.47 -5.26 -24.43
CA LYS A 26 -4.28 -3.83 -24.75
C LYS A 26 -2.98 -3.29 -24.18
N LEU A 27 -2.67 -3.57 -22.92
CA LEU A 27 -1.42 -3.16 -22.30
C LEU A 27 -0.20 -3.78 -23.01
N GLN A 28 -0.28 -5.05 -23.40
CA GLN A 28 0.79 -5.73 -24.13
C GLN A 28 1.08 -5.05 -25.46
N GLU A 29 0.05 -4.68 -26.21
CA GLU A 29 0.20 -3.92 -27.47
C GLU A 29 0.93 -2.60 -27.25
N HIS A 30 0.50 -1.81 -26.26
CA HIS A 30 1.13 -0.53 -25.96
C HIS A 30 2.58 -0.69 -25.48
N TYR A 31 2.88 -1.72 -24.64
CA TYR A 31 4.26 -1.96 -24.21
C TYR A 31 5.16 -2.47 -25.34
N THR A 32 4.63 -3.17 -26.34
CA THR A 32 5.37 -3.50 -27.55
C THR A 32 5.78 -2.24 -28.30
N ALA A 33 4.84 -1.33 -28.54
CA ALA A 33 5.12 -0.05 -29.19
C ALA A 33 6.11 0.83 -28.36
N ILE A 34 6.01 0.80 -27.03
CA ILE A 34 6.97 1.51 -26.18
C ILE A 34 8.39 0.95 -26.37
N LEU A 35 8.58 -0.37 -26.45
CA LEU A 35 9.89 -0.96 -26.68
C LEU A 35 10.49 -0.49 -28.02
N GLU A 36 9.70 -0.47 -29.09
CA GLU A 36 10.12 0.04 -30.40
C GLU A 36 10.53 1.52 -30.35
N LEU A 37 9.74 2.35 -29.66
CA LEU A 37 10.03 3.79 -29.48
C LEU A 37 11.29 4.03 -28.63
N LEU A 38 11.66 3.10 -27.76
CA LEU A 38 12.92 3.14 -27.02
C LEU A 38 14.12 2.68 -27.84
N GLY A 39 13.91 2.24 -29.10
CA GLY A 39 14.97 1.76 -29.99
C GLY A 39 15.32 0.27 -29.79
N GLU A 40 14.47 -0.49 -29.11
CA GLU A 40 14.65 -1.92 -28.88
C GLU A 40 13.93 -2.76 -29.95
N ASP A 41 14.43 -3.98 -30.19
CA ASP A 41 13.74 -4.98 -31.01
C ASP A 41 12.87 -5.89 -30.12
N PRO A 42 11.53 -5.76 -30.16
CA PRO A 42 10.64 -6.60 -29.36
C PRO A 42 10.72 -8.10 -29.71
N GLN A 43 11.28 -8.44 -30.89
CA GLN A 43 11.39 -9.82 -31.34
C GLN A 43 12.68 -10.52 -30.84
N ARG A 44 13.64 -9.77 -30.30
CA ARG A 44 14.82 -10.41 -29.71
C ARG A 44 14.43 -11.28 -28.52
N GLU A 45 15.09 -12.41 -28.35
CA GLU A 45 14.74 -13.47 -27.39
C GLU A 45 14.42 -12.96 -25.98
N GLY A 46 15.20 -12.03 -25.46
CA GLY A 46 15.02 -11.48 -24.12
C GLY A 46 13.76 -10.60 -23.96
N LEU A 47 13.21 -10.04 -25.07
CA LEU A 47 12.08 -9.11 -25.03
C LEU A 47 10.75 -9.70 -25.50
N GLN A 48 10.73 -10.84 -26.19
CA GLN A 48 9.49 -11.41 -26.72
C GLN A 48 8.35 -11.56 -25.71
N LYS A 49 8.67 -11.83 -24.46
CA LYS A 49 7.67 -11.97 -23.36
C LYS A 49 7.57 -10.71 -22.48
N THR A 50 8.38 -9.69 -22.73
CA THR A 50 8.42 -8.49 -21.88
C THR A 50 7.12 -7.70 -21.89
N PRO A 51 6.46 -7.43 -23.02
CA PRO A 51 5.20 -6.70 -23.03
C PRO A 51 4.12 -7.38 -22.16
N TRP A 52 3.98 -8.71 -22.27
CA TRP A 52 3.04 -9.47 -21.46
C TRP A 52 3.41 -9.46 -19.96
N ARG A 53 4.69 -9.60 -19.61
CA ARG A 53 5.16 -9.57 -18.22
C ARG A 53 4.92 -8.21 -17.58
N VAL A 54 5.20 -7.12 -18.32
CA VAL A 54 4.98 -5.76 -17.83
C VAL A 54 3.48 -5.49 -17.66
N ALA A 55 2.63 -5.92 -18.61
CA ALA A 55 1.18 -5.79 -18.51
C ALA A 55 0.63 -6.46 -17.23
N LYS A 56 1.07 -7.69 -16.94
CA LYS A 56 0.71 -8.39 -15.70
C LYS A 56 1.21 -7.66 -14.46
N SER A 57 2.45 -7.20 -14.48
CA SER A 57 3.04 -6.47 -13.37
C SER A 57 2.28 -5.18 -13.08
N MET A 58 1.87 -4.45 -14.11
CA MET A 58 1.09 -3.21 -13.94
C MET A 58 -0.29 -3.49 -13.36
N GLN A 59 -1.00 -4.52 -13.81
CA GLN A 59 -2.27 -4.89 -13.17
C GLN A 59 -2.07 -5.28 -11.70
N PHE A 60 -1.03 -6.05 -11.38
CA PHE A 60 -0.72 -6.41 -10.01
C PHE A 60 -0.37 -5.18 -9.16
N LEU A 61 0.45 -4.27 -9.67
CA LEU A 61 0.89 -3.08 -8.94
C LEU A 61 -0.23 -2.03 -8.76
N THR A 62 -1.32 -2.17 -9.50
CA THR A 62 -2.46 -1.22 -9.45
C THR A 62 -3.79 -1.88 -9.04
N HIS A 63 -3.76 -3.12 -8.55
CA HIS A 63 -4.97 -3.86 -8.18
C HIS A 63 -5.74 -3.24 -7.00
N GLY A 64 -5.12 -2.37 -6.24
CA GLY A 64 -5.77 -1.63 -5.17
C GLY A 64 -6.94 -0.75 -5.63
N TYR A 65 -7.03 -0.43 -6.93
CA TYR A 65 -8.22 0.23 -7.49
C TYR A 65 -9.46 -0.66 -7.51
N GLU A 66 -9.29 -1.98 -7.44
CA GLU A 66 -10.36 -2.97 -7.45
C GLU A 66 -10.77 -3.40 -6.02
N GLN A 67 -10.14 -2.80 -5.00
CA GLN A 67 -10.40 -3.11 -3.59
C GLN A 67 -11.11 -1.95 -2.89
N ASP A 68 -12.03 -2.29 -1.99
CA ASP A 68 -12.67 -1.33 -1.09
C ASP A 68 -12.01 -1.39 0.31
N PRO A 69 -11.22 -0.36 0.69
CA PRO A 69 -10.58 -0.31 2.00
C PRO A 69 -11.57 -0.27 3.17
N MET A 70 -12.77 0.28 2.97
CA MET A 70 -13.81 0.31 3.99
C MET A 70 -14.38 -1.09 4.25
N GLU A 71 -14.69 -1.83 3.18
CA GLU A 71 -15.13 -3.21 3.29
C GLU A 71 -14.07 -4.08 3.99
N ILE A 72 -12.79 -3.89 3.66
CA ILE A 72 -11.67 -4.59 4.31
C ILE A 72 -11.72 -4.38 5.84
N LEU A 73 -11.82 -3.14 6.31
CA LEU A 73 -11.83 -2.83 7.75
C LEU A 73 -13.08 -3.39 8.44
N LEU A 74 -14.25 -3.20 7.84
CA LEU A 74 -15.53 -3.60 8.40
C LEU A 74 -15.71 -5.11 8.44
N SER A 75 -15.07 -5.86 7.54
CA SER A 75 -15.16 -7.34 7.47
C SER A 75 -14.63 -8.07 8.72
N ALA A 76 -13.89 -7.38 9.59
CA ALA A 76 -13.42 -7.94 10.86
C ALA A 76 -13.46 -6.89 11.98
N LYS A 77 -14.49 -6.03 11.98
CA LYS A 77 -14.78 -5.09 13.06
C LYS A 77 -15.58 -5.81 14.15
N PHE A 78 -15.16 -5.69 15.40
CA PHE A 78 -15.82 -6.29 16.55
C PHE A 78 -15.71 -5.41 17.79
N LYS A 79 -16.65 -5.61 18.74
CA LYS A 79 -16.67 -4.87 20.00
C LYS A 79 -15.54 -5.35 20.91
N GLU A 80 -14.82 -4.40 21.50
CA GLU A 80 -13.78 -4.68 22.50
C GLU A 80 -13.64 -3.46 23.41
N ASP A 81 -13.61 -3.67 24.72
CA ASP A 81 -13.42 -2.59 25.71
C ASP A 81 -11.92 -2.37 26.00
N TYR A 82 -11.14 -2.26 24.92
CA TYR A 82 -9.73 -1.90 24.97
C TYR A 82 -9.58 -0.41 24.68
N ARG A 83 -8.85 0.33 25.52
CA ARG A 83 -8.75 1.80 25.45
C ARG A 83 -7.33 2.31 25.31
N GLN A 84 -6.37 1.41 25.23
CA GLN A 84 -4.97 1.78 24.98
C GLN A 84 -4.67 1.85 23.49
N MET A 85 -3.54 2.45 23.16
CA MET A 85 -3.07 2.54 21.79
C MET A 85 -2.80 1.15 21.20
N VAL A 86 -3.35 0.90 20.01
CA VAL A 86 -3.03 -0.27 19.18
C VAL A 86 -2.12 0.20 18.06
N ILE A 87 -0.98 -0.45 17.86
CA ILE A 87 -0.02 -0.10 16.82
C ILE A 87 0.25 -1.32 15.95
N VAL A 88 0.18 -1.12 14.63
CA VAL A 88 0.71 -2.05 13.63
C VAL A 88 1.83 -1.30 12.90
N LYS A 89 3.05 -1.74 13.11
CA LYS A 89 4.24 -1.08 12.57
C LYS A 89 4.98 -1.94 11.55
N ASP A 90 5.91 -1.32 10.83
CA ASP A 90 6.74 -1.97 9.81
C ASP A 90 5.93 -2.62 8.68
N ILE A 91 4.74 -2.08 8.38
CA ILE A 91 3.94 -2.55 7.25
C ILE A 91 4.63 -2.14 5.96
N GLU A 92 4.98 -3.11 5.12
CA GLU A 92 5.66 -2.85 3.85
C GLU A 92 4.77 -2.03 2.90
N VAL A 93 5.37 -1.02 2.29
CA VAL A 93 4.75 -0.14 1.30
C VAL A 93 5.47 -0.29 -0.03
N TYR A 94 4.73 -0.75 -1.03
CA TYR A 94 5.16 -0.80 -2.43
C TYR A 94 4.15 -0.04 -3.27
N SER A 95 4.51 1.11 -3.80
CA SER A 95 3.60 1.97 -4.56
C SER A 95 4.27 2.54 -5.81
N LEU A 96 3.48 3.05 -6.74
CA LEU A 96 3.95 3.74 -7.94
C LEU A 96 3.69 5.24 -7.80
N CYS A 97 4.75 6.03 -7.94
CA CYS A 97 4.63 7.49 -8.01
C CYS A 97 3.76 7.88 -9.22
N GLU A 98 2.66 8.60 -9.00
CA GLU A 98 1.74 8.96 -10.08
C GLU A 98 2.37 9.85 -11.16
N HIS A 99 3.42 10.61 -10.82
CA HIS A 99 4.09 11.51 -11.75
C HIS A 99 5.01 10.80 -12.74
N HIS A 100 5.53 9.61 -12.40
CA HIS A 100 6.61 8.97 -13.16
C HIS A 100 6.38 7.49 -13.42
N LEU A 101 5.37 6.85 -12.80
CA LEU A 101 5.17 5.39 -12.77
C LEU A 101 6.39 4.61 -12.25
N ILE A 102 7.28 5.28 -11.52
CA ILE A 102 8.47 4.68 -10.89
C ILE A 102 8.14 4.38 -9.42
N PRO A 103 8.57 3.22 -8.90
CA PRO A 103 8.23 2.84 -7.53
C PRO A 103 8.77 3.79 -6.46
N PHE A 104 8.02 3.87 -5.36
CA PHE A 104 8.56 4.20 -4.05
C PHE A 104 8.29 3.04 -3.07
N ILE A 105 9.27 2.78 -2.23
CA ILE A 105 9.31 1.59 -1.38
C ILE A 105 9.63 2.02 0.04
N GLY A 106 8.87 1.50 1.00
CA GLY A 106 9.07 1.91 2.38
C GLY A 106 8.25 1.13 3.38
N LYS A 107 7.96 1.77 4.49
CA LYS A 107 7.20 1.21 5.59
C LYS A 107 6.13 2.18 6.07
N ALA A 108 5.01 1.65 6.49
CA ALA A 108 3.96 2.40 7.17
C ALA A 108 3.83 1.93 8.63
N HIS A 109 3.56 2.88 9.50
CA HIS A 109 3.27 2.66 10.91
C HIS A 109 1.90 3.28 11.19
N VAL A 110 0.98 2.47 11.69
CA VAL A 110 -0.40 2.86 11.95
C VAL A 110 -0.70 2.66 13.42
N GLY A 111 -1.15 3.72 14.08
CA GLY A 111 -1.65 3.68 15.46
C GLY A 111 -3.10 4.14 15.53
N TYR A 112 -3.91 3.52 16.37
CA TYR A 112 -5.23 4.05 16.71
C TYR A 112 -5.57 3.74 18.18
N ILE A 113 -6.41 4.57 18.77
CA ILE A 113 -6.93 4.37 20.13
C ILE A 113 -8.40 3.99 20.00
N PRO A 114 -8.77 2.73 20.33
CA PRO A 114 -10.14 2.25 20.17
C PRO A 114 -11.17 3.05 21.00
N ASN A 115 -12.39 3.09 20.48
CA ASN A 115 -13.57 3.63 21.14
C ASN A 115 -14.71 2.60 21.06
N GLY A 116 -14.53 1.47 21.78
CA GLY A 116 -15.49 0.37 21.84
C GLY A 116 -15.45 -0.59 20.64
N TYR A 117 -14.61 -0.32 19.63
CA TYR A 117 -14.44 -1.21 18.47
C TYR A 117 -12.98 -1.33 18.09
N ILE A 118 -12.59 -2.55 17.71
CA ILE A 118 -11.29 -2.86 17.10
C ILE A 118 -11.50 -3.57 15.77
N THR A 119 -10.44 -3.68 14.98
CA THR A 119 -10.40 -4.50 13.76
C THR A 119 -9.26 -5.49 13.81
N GLY A 120 -9.37 -6.55 13.02
CA GLY A 120 -8.27 -7.50 12.90
C GLY A 120 -6.98 -6.82 12.42
N LEU A 121 -5.84 -7.09 13.09
CA LEU A 121 -4.55 -6.44 12.79
C LEU A 121 -4.15 -6.59 11.31
N SER A 122 -4.44 -7.74 10.71
CA SER A 122 -4.23 -7.98 9.28
C SER A 122 -5.04 -7.05 8.37
N LYS A 123 -6.18 -6.50 8.84
CA LYS A 123 -7.00 -5.58 8.06
C LYS A 123 -6.34 -4.21 7.94
N ILE A 124 -5.61 -3.79 8.96
CA ILE A 124 -4.80 -2.56 8.90
C ILE A 124 -3.73 -2.71 7.81
N ALA A 125 -2.97 -3.81 7.81
CA ALA A 125 -1.97 -4.05 6.76
C ALA A 125 -2.58 -4.11 5.35
N ARG A 126 -3.74 -4.76 5.20
CA ARG A 126 -4.44 -4.83 3.91
C ARG A 126 -4.95 -3.48 3.41
N VAL A 127 -5.39 -2.61 4.30
CA VAL A 127 -5.79 -1.24 3.92
C VAL A 127 -4.59 -0.43 3.45
N VAL A 128 -3.45 -0.55 4.12
CA VAL A 128 -2.19 0.04 3.67
C VAL A 128 -1.84 -0.48 2.27
N GLU A 129 -1.92 -1.79 2.05
CA GLU A 129 -1.67 -2.41 0.75
C GLU A 129 -2.67 -1.91 -0.32
N ALA A 130 -3.98 -1.92 -0.04
CA ALA A 130 -5.01 -1.51 -0.98
C ALA A 130 -4.84 -0.06 -1.48
N TYR A 131 -4.41 0.85 -0.61
CA TYR A 131 -4.10 2.21 -1.01
C TYR A 131 -2.73 2.33 -1.67
N SER A 132 -1.73 1.53 -1.27
CA SER A 132 -0.39 1.54 -1.85
C SER A 132 -0.38 1.01 -3.28
N ARG A 133 -1.21 0.00 -3.58
CA ARG A 133 -1.34 -0.60 -4.92
C ARG A 133 -2.18 0.26 -5.87
N ARG A 134 -1.89 1.56 -5.91
CA ARG A 134 -2.49 2.58 -6.79
C ARG A 134 -1.38 3.52 -7.27
N LEU A 135 -1.71 4.40 -8.20
CA LEU A 135 -0.84 5.54 -8.51
C LEU A 135 -0.98 6.57 -7.40
N GLN A 136 0.11 6.90 -6.71
CA GLN A 136 0.06 7.68 -5.47
C GLN A 136 1.08 8.81 -5.42
N VAL A 137 0.77 9.79 -4.56
CA VAL A 137 1.73 10.61 -3.85
C VAL A 137 1.71 10.19 -2.38
N GLN A 138 2.86 10.21 -1.73
CA GLN A 138 3.01 9.67 -0.38
C GLN A 138 2.13 10.39 0.65
N GLU A 139 1.95 11.68 0.52
CA GLU A 139 1.10 12.52 1.36
C GLU A 139 -0.38 12.10 1.28
N ARG A 140 -0.88 11.88 0.06
CA ARG A 140 -2.24 11.39 -0.15
C ARG A 140 -2.43 9.99 0.41
N LEU A 141 -1.47 9.10 0.20
CA LEU A 141 -1.48 7.74 0.74
C LEU A 141 -1.63 7.75 2.26
N THR A 142 -0.82 8.58 2.94
CA THR A 142 -0.85 8.74 4.40
C THR A 142 -2.23 9.19 4.89
N THR A 143 -2.78 10.22 4.26
CA THR A 143 -4.09 10.78 4.61
C THR A 143 -5.24 9.80 4.33
N GLN A 144 -5.21 9.08 3.21
CA GLN A 144 -6.24 8.10 2.86
C GLN A 144 -6.31 6.95 3.87
N ILE A 145 -5.16 6.42 4.29
CA ILE A 145 -5.09 5.36 5.29
C ILE A 145 -5.68 5.86 6.63
N LYS A 146 -5.26 7.03 7.10
CA LYS A 146 -5.78 7.64 8.33
C LYS A 146 -7.30 7.81 8.27
N ASN A 147 -7.81 8.39 7.19
CA ASN A 147 -9.23 8.69 7.05
C ASN A 147 -10.08 7.41 7.01
N ALA A 148 -9.66 6.38 6.28
CA ALA A 148 -10.38 5.12 6.21
C ALA A 148 -10.51 4.44 7.59
N ILE A 149 -9.44 4.42 8.37
CA ILE A 149 -9.46 3.86 9.73
C ILE A 149 -10.36 4.69 10.66
N ASN A 150 -10.27 6.01 10.56
CA ASN A 150 -11.11 6.92 11.34
C ASN A 150 -12.59 6.74 11.03
N GLU A 151 -12.95 6.64 9.76
CA GLU A 151 -14.33 6.46 9.30
C GLU A 151 -14.89 5.07 9.65
N ALA A 152 -14.10 4.01 9.48
CA ALA A 152 -14.55 2.65 9.74
C ALA A 152 -14.74 2.34 11.23
N LEU A 153 -13.84 2.81 12.09
CA LEU A 153 -13.78 2.40 13.50
C LEU A 153 -14.30 3.46 14.46
N HIS A 154 -14.36 4.73 14.05
CA HIS A 154 -14.65 5.89 14.93
C HIS A 154 -13.82 5.88 16.22
N PRO A 155 -12.49 5.74 16.13
CA PRO A 155 -11.62 5.66 17.30
C PRO A 155 -11.49 7.04 17.97
N LEU A 156 -10.87 7.08 19.15
CA LEU A 156 -10.53 8.34 19.81
C LEU A 156 -9.44 9.13 19.10
N GLY A 157 -8.67 8.45 18.24
CA GLY A 157 -7.66 9.07 17.38
C GLY A 157 -6.97 8.04 16.49
N VAL A 158 -6.34 8.52 15.44
CA VAL A 158 -5.53 7.76 14.48
C VAL A 158 -4.23 8.50 14.20
N ALA A 159 -3.15 7.74 14.09
CA ALA A 159 -1.85 8.20 13.63
C ALA A 159 -1.37 7.32 12.47
N VAL A 160 -0.86 7.93 11.41
CA VAL A 160 -0.20 7.23 10.30
C VAL A 160 1.11 7.93 10.00
N VAL A 161 2.19 7.15 9.95
CA VAL A 161 3.52 7.60 9.51
C VAL A 161 3.99 6.67 8.40
N ILE A 162 4.51 7.23 7.31
CA ILE A 162 5.10 6.49 6.21
C ILE A 162 6.50 7.01 5.94
N GLU A 163 7.45 6.11 5.86
CA GLU A 163 8.83 6.39 5.47
C GLU A 163 9.14 5.62 4.19
N ALA A 164 9.55 6.32 3.12
CA ALA A 164 9.81 5.67 1.85
C ALA A 164 10.96 6.30 1.07
N ARG A 165 11.61 5.48 0.25
CA ARG A 165 12.61 5.88 -0.75
C ARG A 165 11.93 5.97 -2.11
N HIS A 166 12.03 7.12 -2.74
CA HIS A 166 11.45 7.38 -4.06
C HIS A 166 12.49 7.14 -5.15
N LEU A 167 12.31 6.07 -5.93
CA LEU A 167 13.24 5.76 -7.01
C LEU A 167 13.20 6.80 -8.13
N CYS A 168 12.07 7.52 -8.28
CA CYS A 168 11.99 8.66 -9.19
C CYS A 168 12.90 9.84 -8.82
N MET A 169 13.38 9.91 -7.57
CA MET A 169 14.38 10.89 -7.11
C MET A 169 15.81 10.33 -7.18
N SER A 170 15.97 9.01 -6.99
CA SER A 170 17.30 8.39 -6.91
C SER A 170 17.85 7.99 -8.26
N MET A 171 17.02 7.45 -9.16
CA MET A 171 17.45 6.91 -10.45
C MET A 171 17.57 7.97 -11.55
N ARG A 172 16.90 9.08 -11.39
CA ARG A 172 16.82 10.19 -12.35
C ARG A 172 16.49 11.50 -11.63
N GLY A 173 16.43 12.62 -12.38
CA GLY A 173 16.13 13.94 -11.83
C GLY A 173 17.26 14.43 -10.92
N VAL A 174 16.98 14.65 -9.65
CA VAL A 174 17.97 15.15 -8.68
C VAL A 174 19.03 14.14 -8.27
N GLN A 175 18.82 12.87 -8.57
CA GLN A 175 19.77 11.76 -8.31
C GLN A 175 20.26 11.70 -6.85
N THR A 176 19.39 12.08 -5.90
CA THR A 176 19.74 12.06 -4.48
C THR A 176 19.83 10.63 -3.94
N GLN A 177 21.03 10.24 -3.54
CA GLN A 177 21.29 8.92 -2.96
C GLN A 177 20.94 8.92 -1.46
N GLY A 178 20.19 7.91 -1.03
CA GLY A 178 19.90 7.70 0.40
C GLY A 178 18.79 8.60 0.99
N ALA A 179 18.18 9.49 0.21
CA ALA A 179 17.05 10.31 0.70
C ALA A 179 15.85 9.42 1.07
N VAL A 180 15.31 9.63 2.27
CA VAL A 180 14.06 9.03 2.76
C VAL A 180 13.06 10.16 2.97
N THR A 181 11.86 9.99 2.44
CA THR A 181 10.75 10.91 2.67
C THR A 181 9.88 10.36 3.79
N THR A 182 9.63 11.15 4.82
CA THR A 182 8.71 10.81 5.89
C THR A 182 7.46 11.70 5.79
N THR A 183 6.29 11.07 5.79
CA THR A 183 4.99 11.75 5.88
C THR A 183 4.24 11.28 7.10
N SER A 184 3.52 12.18 7.76
CA SER A 184 2.72 11.85 8.93
C SER A 184 1.37 12.57 8.88
N ASP A 185 0.35 11.92 9.41
CA ASP A 185 -0.98 12.51 9.55
C ASP A 185 -1.66 11.98 10.83
N PHE A 186 -2.25 12.87 11.59
CA PHE A 186 -2.79 12.62 12.93
C PHE A 186 -4.22 13.17 13.05
N ILE A 187 -5.05 12.53 13.87
CA ILE A 187 -6.38 13.05 14.22
C ILE A 187 -6.76 12.65 15.65
N GLY A 188 -7.57 13.47 16.31
CA GLY A 188 -8.14 13.20 17.62
C GLY A 188 -7.07 13.17 18.73
N ALA A 189 -7.00 12.10 19.51
CA ALA A 189 -6.08 12.02 20.64
C ALA A 189 -4.60 12.20 20.26
N PHE A 190 -4.23 11.90 19.01
CA PHE A 190 -2.86 12.10 18.51
C PHE A 190 -2.52 13.55 18.17
N GLU A 191 -3.47 14.49 18.25
CA GLU A 191 -3.18 15.92 18.19
C GLU A 191 -2.47 16.43 19.45
N ARG A 192 -2.52 15.65 20.55
CA ARG A 192 -1.77 15.91 21.78
C ARG A 192 -0.32 15.47 21.60
N GLU A 193 0.60 16.32 21.98
CA GLU A 193 2.05 16.07 21.88
C GLU A 193 2.47 14.78 22.61
N SER A 194 2.03 14.61 23.86
CA SER A 194 2.37 13.44 24.67
C SER A 194 1.93 12.10 24.04
N THR A 195 0.76 12.08 23.39
CA THR A 195 0.26 10.88 22.70
C THR A 195 1.09 10.59 21.44
N ARG A 196 1.52 11.63 20.72
CA ARG A 196 2.43 11.45 19.57
C ARG A 196 3.82 10.98 19.99
N GLU A 197 4.35 11.52 21.08
CA GLU A 197 5.65 11.07 21.63
C GLU A 197 5.62 9.62 22.01
N GLU A 198 4.58 9.15 22.72
CA GLU A 198 4.39 7.74 23.02
C GLU A 198 4.34 6.87 21.75
N PHE A 199 3.58 7.30 20.74
CA PHE A 199 3.51 6.61 19.45
C PHE A 199 4.89 6.52 18.80
N PHE A 200 5.65 7.63 18.72
CA PHE A 200 6.98 7.63 18.12
C PHE A 200 7.97 6.75 18.89
N GLN A 201 7.92 6.72 20.21
CA GLN A 201 8.73 5.82 21.02
C GLN A 201 8.41 4.35 20.74
N LEU A 202 7.13 3.99 20.63
CA LEU A 202 6.69 2.63 20.38
C LEU A 202 7.03 2.14 18.95
N ILE A 203 6.92 3.00 17.94
CA ILE A 203 7.33 2.60 16.57
C ILE A 203 8.86 2.52 16.42
N GLY A 204 9.62 3.32 17.16
CA GLY A 204 11.09 3.27 17.19
C GLY A 204 11.67 2.10 17.98
N SER A 205 10.88 1.44 18.83
CA SER A 205 11.33 0.27 19.61
C SER A 205 11.38 -0.99 18.74
N ASN A 206 12.45 -1.76 18.84
CA ASN A 206 12.56 -3.07 18.19
C ASN A 206 12.23 -4.18 19.19
N LEU A 207 11.47 -5.20 18.73
CA LEU A 207 11.40 -6.48 19.43
C LEU A 207 12.76 -7.17 19.23
N HIS A 208 13.47 -7.42 20.29
CA HIS A 208 14.71 -8.21 20.30
C HIS A 208 14.38 -9.69 20.55
#